data_2e045f965248db9540b3640952165e8a
#
_entry.id   2e045f965248db9540b3640952165e8a
#
_cell.length_a   1.000
_cell.length_b   1.000
_cell.length_c   1.000
_cell.angle_alpha   90.00
_cell.angle_beta   90.00
_cell.angle_gamma   90.00
#
_symmetry.space_group_name_H-M   'P 1'
#
loop_
_entity.id
_entity.type
_entity.pdbx_description
1 polymer ?
#
loop_
_entity_poly.entity_id
_entity_poly.type
_entity_poly.pdbx_seq_one_letter_code
_entity_poly.pdbx_strand_id
1 'polypeptide(L)'
;MATATKPRVYVIGTGGSISFVGSSRTDFINYSYDGIHLTIQELLDRVPEINDFADVRCEQYMNVGSTDVGPDHWVGLAQRINQIFRDDPEAAGVAVTHGTATLEETSYFLNLTVKSRKPVVVTGAMRPPTGLGTDTDVNLIDCIRVAAAPQSAGHGVLTVLNNEIQAARDVTKTNSYRLETFRSNELGCLGYADSDEQAVFYRTTTKSHTQDAEFDIDSVHTLPRVDIAYAYAGADGLLVRALVEAGVAGIVAGGLGSGGSPSKMMAALKTATQSGIPVVIATQTGNGRVVRTRRYDEDGYIVADNLSPKKTRILLMLALTKTKDPEEIQRMMLTY
;
A
#
# COMPACT_ATOMS: atom_id res chain seq x y z
N MET A 1 -33.70 24.43 -10.82
CA MET A 1 -32.67 23.47 -11.23
C MET A 1 -32.62 22.42 -10.14
N ALA A 2 -32.78 21.13 -10.45
CA ALA A 2 -32.59 20.07 -9.46
C ALA A 2 -31.12 20.18 -9.01
N THR A 3 -30.89 20.34 -7.72
CA THR A 3 -29.53 20.25 -7.14
C THR A 3 -29.04 18.83 -7.43
N ALA A 4 -28.00 18.71 -8.25
CA ALA A 4 -27.36 17.43 -8.48
C ALA A 4 -27.01 16.80 -7.12
N THR A 5 -27.36 15.56 -6.89
CA THR A 5 -27.00 14.86 -5.66
C THR A 5 -25.48 14.74 -5.57
N LYS A 6 -24.91 15.19 -4.48
CA LYS A 6 -23.45 15.08 -4.24
C LYS A 6 -23.04 13.61 -4.21
N PRO A 7 -21.87 13.26 -4.78
CA PRO A 7 -21.34 11.91 -4.69
C PRO A 7 -21.12 11.51 -3.23
N ARG A 8 -21.55 10.29 -2.89
CA ARG A 8 -21.34 9.75 -1.54
C ARG A 8 -19.98 9.10 -1.41
N VAL A 9 -19.17 9.58 -0.46
CA VAL A 9 -17.84 9.06 -0.18
C VAL A 9 -17.78 8.55 1.26
N TYR A 10 -17.32 7.31 1.42
CA TYR A 10 -17.01 6.77 2.74
C TYR A 10 -15.58 7.12 3.11
N VAL A 11 -15.38 7.64 4.32
CA VAL A 11 -14.06 8.03 4.83
C VAL A 11 -13.71 7.16 6.03
N ILE A 12 -12.67 6.34 5.89
CA ILE A 12 -12.23 5.40 6.91
C ILE A 12 -10.95 5.91 7.57
N GLY A 13 -11.01 6.14 8.88
CA GLY A 13 -9.86 6.55 9.68
C GLY A 13 -9.05 5.37 10.20
N THR A 14 -7.73 5.35 9.96
CA THR A 14 -6.83 4.31 10.53
C THR A 14 -5.76 4.87 11.45
N GLY A 15 -5.62 6.19 11.55
CA GLY A 15 -4.62 6.84 12.41
C GLY A 15 -3.36 7.30 11.65
N GLY A 16 -2.26 7.36 12.35
CA GLY A 16 -0.97 7.83 11.84
C GLY A 16 -0.77 9.34 12.00
N SER A 17 0.31 9.89 11.44
CA SER A 17 0.70 11.31 11.58
C SER A 17 -0.42 12.28 11.22
N ILE A 18 -1.29 11.90 10.29
CA ILE A 18 -2.45 12.71 9.88
C ILE A 18 -3.45 12.95 11.02
N SER A 19 -3.45 12.10 12.05
CA SER A 19 -4.34 12.21 13.21
C SER A 19 -3.62 12.59 14.51
N PHE A 20 -2.29 12.52 14.55
CA PHE A 20 -1.54 12.75 15.79
C PHE A 20 -1.36 14.23 16.08
N VAL A 21 -1.55 14.61 17.35
CA VAL A 21 -1.45 15.99 17.81
C VAL A 21 -0.06 16.23 18.40
N GLY A 22 0.63 17.24 17.90
CA GLY A 22 1.92 17.67 18.46
C GLY A 22 1.75 18.64 19.65
N SER A 23 2.71 18.64 20.56
CA SER A 23 2.76 19.50 21.74
C SER A 23 2.87 20.99 21.40
N SER A 24 3.36 21.32 20.19
CA SER A 24 3.47 22.67 19.67
C SER A 24 3.36 22.68 18.14
N ARG A 25 3.17 23.86 17.56
CA ARG A 25 3.11 24.04 16.10
C ARG A 25 4.43 23.75 15.37
N THR A 26 5.53 23.61 16.08
CA THR A 26 6.87 23.29 15.55
C THR A 26 7.33 21.90 15.95
N ASP A 27 6.50 21.12 16.63
CA ASP A 27 6.79 19.71 16.94
C ASP A 27 6.46 18.83 15.75
N PHE A 28 7.49 18.46 14.99
CA PHE A 28 7.43 17.55 13.85
C PHE A 28 8.11 16.20 14.14
N ILE A 29 8.53 15.94 15.38
CA ILE A 29 9.31 14.76 15.76
C ILE A 29 8.63 13.97 16.88
N ASN A 30 8.18 14.64 17.94
CA ASN A 30 7.71 13.98 19.16
C ASN A 30 6.18 13.81 19.20
N TYR A 31 5.44 14.34 18.24
CA TYR A 31 3.98 14.35 18.21
C TYR A 31 3.33 12.97 18.40
N SER A 32 4.01 11.88 18.06
CA SER A 32 3.50 10.53 18.24
C SER A 32 3.60 9.99 19.67
N TYR A 33 4.36 10.65 20.55
CA TYR A 33 4.57 10.20 21.93
C TYR A 33 3.52 10.73 22.92
N ASP A 34 2.85 11.82 22.61
CA ASP A 34 1.91 12.47 23.52
C ASP A 34 0.55 11.76 23.62
N GLY A 35 0.31 10.75 22.76
CA GLY A 35 -0.87 9.87 22.83
C GLY A 35 -2.20 10.54 22.50
N ILE A 36 -2.21 11.79 22.02
CA ILE A 36 -3.42 12.51 21.61
C ILE A 36 -3.60 12.31 20.10
N HIS A 37 -4.72 11.69 19.74
CA HIS A 37 -5.06 11.41 18.36
C HIS A 37 -6.44 12.00 18.03
N LEU A 38 -6.54 12.74 16.94
CA LEU A 38 -7.84 13.15 16.40
C LEU A 38 -8.54 11.94 15.78
N THR A 39 -9.85 11.88 15.99
CA THR A 39 -10.71 10.95 15.27
C THR A 39 -10.88 11.39 13.82
N ILE A 40 -11.38 10.50 12.98
CA ILE A 40 -11.69 10.87 11.58
C ILE A 40 -12.75 11.96 11.50
N GLN A 41 -13.73 11.99 12.42
CA GLN A 41 -14.72 13.06 12.48
C GLN A 41 -14.06 14.40 12.80
N GLU A 42 -13.19 14.46 13.80
CA GLU A 42 -12.46 15.69 14.15
C GLU A 42 -11.55 16.17 13.01
N LEU A 43 -10.98 15.26 12.21
CA LEU A 43 -10.24 15.63 11.01
C LEU A 43 -11.14 16.24 9.94
N LEU A 44 -12.34 15.67 9.72
CA LEU A 44 -13.33 16.20 8.77
C LEU A 44 -13.90 17.56 9.22
N ASP A 45 -14.08 17.76 10.51
CA ASP A 45 -14.57 19.03 11.07
C ASP A 45 -13.59 20.20 10.82
N ARG A 46 -12.32 19.91 10.53
CA ARG A 46 -11.29 20.90 10.17
C ARG A 46 -11.45 21.43 8.74
N VAL A 47 -12.12 20.67 7.88
CA VAL A 47 -12.23 20.92 6.43
C VAL A 47 -13.70 20.87 5.98
N PRO A 48 -14.55 21.75 6.51
CA PRO A 48 -15.99 21.77 6.21
C PRO A 48 -16.30 22.00 4.72
N GLU A 49 -15.35 22.50 3.93
CA GLU A 49 -15.44 22.71 2.49
C GLU A 49 -15.73 21.40 1.73
N ILE A 50 -15.40 20.25 2.31
CA ILE A 50 -15.73 18.94 1.75
C ILE A 50 -17.25 18.80 1.52
N ASN A 51 -18.05 19.40 2.39
CA ASN A 51 -19.51 19.38 2.26
C ASN A 51 -20.03 20.10 1.01
N ASP A 52 -19.22 20.92 0.34
CA ASP A 52 -19.62 21.59 -0.89
C ASP A 52 -19.67 20.63 -2.09
N PHE A 53 -18.86 19.60 -2.11
CA PHE A 53 -18.72 18.68 -3.25
C PHE A 53 -19.01 17.20 -2.96
N ALA A 54 -19.08 16.74 -1.71
CA ALA A 54 -19.34 15.34 -1.36
C ALA A 54 -20.36 15.18 -0.22
N ASP A 55 -21.12 14.06 -0.22
CA ASP A 55 -21.90 13.53 0.92
C ASP A 55 -20.98 12.53 1.65
N VAL A 56 -20.40 12.93 2.79
CA VAL A 56 -19.40 12.12 3.49
C VAL A 56 -20.07 11.26 4.57
N ARG A 57 -19.68 9.98 4.58
CA ARG A 57 -19.95 9.02 5.65
C ARG A 57 -18.61 8.58 6.25
N CYS A 58 -18.38 8.84 7.53
CA CYS A 58 -17.11 8.48 8.15
C CYS A 58 -17.22 7.33 9.15
N GLU A 59 -16.11 6.60 9.27
CA GLU A 59 -15.96 5.48 10.19
C GLU A 59 -14.52 5.46 10.75
N GLN A 60 -14.39 5.38 12.08
CA GLN A 60 -13.09 5.14 12.70
C GLN A 60 -12.86 3.63 12.77
N TYR A 61 -12.03 3.10 11.86
CA TYR A 61 -11.67 1.67 11.85
C TYR A 61 -10.64 1.35 12.94
N MET A 62 -9.59 2.17 13.04
CA MET A 62 -8.57 2.13 14.10
C MET A 62 -7.94 3.53 14.23
N ASN A 63 -7.14 3.76 15.27
CA ASN A 63 -6.40 5.03 15.42
C ASN A 63 -5.02 4.76 16.04
N VAL A 64 -4.13 4.15 15.24
CA VAL A 64 -2.81 3.68 15.66
C VAL A 64 -1.69 4.22 14.77
N GLY A 65 -0.45 4.10 15.21
CA GLY A 65 0.71 4.34 14.35
C GLY A 65 0.78 3.31 13.23
N SER A 66 1.12 3.75 12.01
CA SER A 66 1.12 2.84 10.86
C SER A 66 2.12 1.69 10.95
N THR A 67 3.15 1.81 11.79
CA THR A 67 4.10 0.72 12.07
C THR A 67 3.44 -0.50 12.73
N ASP A 68 2.28 -0.29 13.36
CA ASP A 68 1.49 -1.34 14.00
C ASP A 68 0.37 -1.88 13.09
N VAL A 69 0.22 -1.31 11.90
CA VAL A 69 -0.75 -1.78 10.90
C VAL A 69 -0.12 -2.91 10.08
N GLY A 70 -0.63 -4.11 10.24
CA GLY A 70 -0.10 -5.32 9.61
C GLY A 70 -1.18 -6.18 8.93
N PRO A 71 -0.83 -7.43 8.59
CA PRO A 71 -1.67 -8.34 7.80
C PRO A 71 -3.10 -8.50 8.31
N ASP A 72 -3.29 -8.65 9.63
CA ASP A 72 -4.63 -8.85 10.22
C ASP A 72 -5.51 -7.60 10.03
N HIS A 73 -4.91 -6.41 10.18
CA HIS A 73 -5.60 -5.15 9.93
C HIS A 73 -5.94 -4.97 8.44
N TRP A 74 -5.06 -5.38 7.54
CA TRP A 74 -5.29 -5.27 6.09
C TRP A 74 -6.46 -6.13 5.64
N VAL A 75 -6.56 -7.38 6.16
CA VAL A 75 -7.67 -8.30 5.84
C VAL A 75 -8.99 -7.67 6.23
N GLY A 76 -9.14 -7.24 7.50
CA GLY A 76 -10.36 -6.61 7.98
C GLY A 76 -10.72 -5.32 7.24
N LEU A 77 -9.72 -4.47 6.92
CA LEU A 77 -9.94 -3.23 6.16
C LEU A 77 -10.44 -3.52 4.73
N ALA A 78 -9.84 -4.48 4.03
CA ALA A 78 -10.28 -4.87 2.70
C ALA A 78 -11.71 -5.46 2.71
N GLN A 79 -12.01 -6.34 3.68
CA GLN A 79 -13.36 -6.88 3.87
C GLN A 79 -14.39 -5.79 4.14
N ARG A 80 -14.04 -4.79 4.98
CA ARG A 80 -14.90 -3.65 5.28
C ARG A 80 -15.18 -2.80 4.04
N ILE A 81 -14.16 -2.50 3.24
CA ILE A 81 -14.30 -1.75 1.99
C ILE A 81 -15.18 -2.51 0.99
N ASN A 82 -14.94 -3.82 0.82
CA ASN A 82 -15.76 -4.66 -0.05
C ASN A 82 -17.22 -4.69 0.43
N GLN A 83 -17.47 -4.74 1.74
CA GLN A 83 -18.79 -4.69 2.31
C GLN A 83 -19.49 -3.36 2.01
N ILE A 84 -18.81 -2.21 2.18
CA ILE A 84 -19.36 -0.88 1.85
C ILE A 84 -19.87 -0.87 0.42
N PHE A 85 -19.11 -1.34 -0.55
CA PHE A 85 -19.51 -1.34 -1.95
C PHE A 85 -20.64 -2.32 -2.27
N ARG A 86 -20.80 -3.40 -1.48
CA ARG A 86 -21.95 -4.31 -1.60
C ARG A 86 -23.22 -3.71 -1.00
N ASP A 87 -23.11 -3.09 0.17
CA ASP A 87 -24.24 -2.58 0.94
C ASP A 87 -24.76 -1.24 0.37
N ASP A 88 -23.88 -0.42 -0.20
CA ASP A 88 -24.21 0.85 -0.84
C ASP A 88 -23.73 0.92 -2.30
N PRO A 89 -24.51 0.42 -3.25
CA PRO A 89 -24.19 0.51 -4.68
C PRO A 89 -24.04 1.96 -5.20
N GLU A 90 -24.62 2.95 -4.52
CA GLU A 90 -24.55 4.37 -4.87
C GLU A 90 -23.32 5.08 -4.31
N ALA A 91 -22.52 4.41 -3.45
CA ALA A 91 -21.25 4.96 -2.99
C ALA A 91 -20.35 5.30 -4.20
N ALA A 92 -19.85 6.53 -4.29
CA ALA A 92 -18.95 6.97 -5.35
C ALA A 92 -17.55 6.39 -5.17
N GLY A 93 -17.07 6.34 -3.93
CA GLY A 93 -15.76 5.81 -3.59
C GLY A 93 -15.51 5.72 -2.09
N VAL A 94 -14.32 5.24 -1.73
CA VAL A 94 -13.83 5.15 -0.35
C VAL A 94 -12.50 5.90 -0.23
N ALA A 95 -12.41 6.81 0.74
CA ALA A 95 -11.18 7.47 1.16
C ALA A 95 -10.67 6.81 2.46
N VAL A 96 -9.36 6.57 2.57
CA VAL A 96 -8.74 5.98 3.75
C VAL A 96 -7.63 6.90 4.24
N THR A 97 -7.71 7.39 5.48
CA THR A 97 -6.59 8.08 6.11
C THR A 97 -5.66 7.09 6.79
N HIS A 98 -4.35 7.22 6.57
CA HIS A 98 -3.36 6.24 7.01
C HIS A 98 -2.04 6.91 7.43
N GLY A 99 -1.31 6.29 8.34
CA GLY A 99 0.03 6.75 8.66
C GLY A 99 1.05 6.41 7.57
N THR A 100 1.95 7.33 7.29
CA THR A 100 2.81 7.33 6.09
C THR A 100 3.91 6.26 6.07
N ALA A 101 4.24 5.62 7.22
CA ALA A 101 5.37 4.66 7.26
C ALA A 101 5.07 3.37 6.49
N THR A 102 3.83 2.86 6.53
CA THR A 102 3.40 1.62 5.85
C THR A 102 2.23 1.84 4.87
N LEU A 103 1.93 3.09 4.54
CA LEU A 103 0.84 3.44 3.62
C LEU A 103 0.95 2.72 2.27
N GLU A 104 2.16 2.63 1.71
CA GLU A 104 2.42 1.96 0.43
C GLU A 104 2.08 0.45 0.47
N GLU A 105 2.28 -0.19 1.63
CA GLU A 105 1.99 -1.60 1.84
C GLU A 105 0.47 -1.84 1.95
N THR A 106 -0.22 -1.08 2.79
CA THR A 106 -1.68 -1.14 2.92
C THR A 106 -2.37 -0.84 1.59
N SER A 107 -1.92 0.20 0.88
CA SER A 107 -2.48 0.56 -0.44
C SER A 107 -2.32 -0.57 -1.45
N TYR A 108 -1.16 -1.22 -1.50
CA TYR A 108 -0.93 -2.33 -2.43
C TYR A 108 -1.74 -3.57 -2.05
N PHE A 109 -1.88 -3.88 -0.77
CA PHE A 109 -2.75 -4.97 -0.32
C PHE A 109 -4.21 -4.74 -0.76
N LEU A 110 -4.74 -3.53 -0.53
CA LEU A 110 -6.09 -3.15 -0.98
C LEU A 110 -6.22 -3.23 -2.51
N ASN A 111 -5.16 -2.84 -3.25
CA ASN A 111 -5.14 -2.92 -4.71
C ASN A 111 -5.29 -4.34 -5.25
N LEU A 112 -4.90 -5.34 -4.48
CA LEU A 112 -5.00 -6.76 -4.85
C LEU A 112 -6.30 -7.43 -4.34
N THR A 113 -7.01 -6.83 -3.37
CA THR A 113 -8.07 -7.52 -2.63
C THR A 113 -9.43 -6.83 -2.65
N VAL A 114 -9.50 -5.55 -3.01
CA VAL A 114 -10.79 -4.85 -3.19
C VAL A 114 -11.46 -5.33 -4.48
N LYS A 115 -12.76 -5.69 -4.39
CA LYS A 115 -13.54 -6.25 -5.50
C LYS A 115 -14.49 -5.22 -6.10
N SER A 116 -13.96 -4.06 -6.50
CA SER A 116 -14.73 -2.99 -7.10
C SER A 116 -13.90 -2.21 -8.11
N ARG A 117 -14.56 -1.63 -9.12
CA ARG A 117 -13.94 -0.63 -10.01
C ARG A 117 -14.07 0.79 -9.47
N LYS A 118 -14.87 1.00 -8.43
CA LYS A 118 -15.01 2.29 -7.77
C LYS A 118 -13.69 2.66 -7.08
N PRO A 119 -13.35 3.95 -7.02
CA PRO A 119 -12.09 4.38 -6.45
C PRO A 119 -11.99 4.06 -4.95
N VAL A 120 -10.86 3.53 -4.55
CA VAL A 120 -10.37 3.53 -3.18
C VAL A 120 -9.11 4.36 -3.15
N VAL A 121 -9.11 5.42 -2.35
CA VAL A 121 -8.02 6.40 -2.31
C VAL A 121 -7.44 6.43 -0.91
N VAL A 122 -6.13 6.23 -0.80
CA VAL A 122 -5.42 6.22 0.48
C VAL A 122 -4.59 7.49 0.60
N THR A 123 -4.67 8.18 1.74
CA THR A 123 -3.89 9.36 2.02
C THR A 123 -3.28 9.32 3.42
N GLY A 124 -2.38 10.25 3.67
CA GLY A 124 -1.75 10.49 4.96
C GLY A 124 -1.18 11.90 5.01
N ALA A 125 -0.45 12.21 6.06
CA ALA A 125 0.24 13.48 6.16
C ALA A 125 1.66 13.29 6.68
N MET A 126 2.59 14.09 6.16
CA MET A 126 3.97 14.11 6.61
C MET A 126 4.16 15.01 7.84
N ARG A 127 3.22 15.92 8.09
CA ARG A 127 3.17 16.78 9.25
C ARG A 127 1.88 16.56 10.05
N PRO A 128 1.93 16.64 11.38
CA PRO A 128 0.72 16.51 12.20
C PRO A 128 -0.26 17.65 11.90
N PRO A 129 -1.57 17.46 12.14
CA PRO A 129 -2.59 18.49 11.88
C PRO A 129 -2.38 19.79 12.64
N THR A 130 -1.67 19.75 13.77
CA THR A 130 -1.30 20.93 14.55
C THR A 130 -0.03 21.63 14.06
N GLY A 131 0.71 21.00 13.14
CA GLY A 131 1.99 21.51 12.67
C GLY A 131 1.88 22.74 11.78
N LEU A 132 2.86 23.66 11.87
CA LEU A 132 2.94 24.81 10.98
C LEU A 132 3.16 24.35 9.52
N GLY A 133 2.29 24.78 8.61
CA GLY A 133 2.32 24.36 7.22
C GLY A 133 2.05 22.86 7.07
N THR A 134 1.11 22.33 7.86
CA THR A 134 0.64 20.95 7.73
C THR A 134 0.07 20.68 6.34
N ASP A 135 0.30 19.46 5.85
CA ASP A 135 -0.27 18.93 4.62
C ASP A 135 -1.55 18.10 4.87
N THR A 136 -1.98 17.99 6.13
CA THR A 136 -3.14 17.17 6.54
C THR A 136 -4.42 17.58 5.81
N ASP A 137 -4.78 18.86 5.91
CA ASP A 137 -6.08 19.36 5.48
C ASP A 137 -6.22 19.26 3.94
N VAL A 138 -5.19 19.66 3.21
CA VAL A 138 -5.19 19.59 1.73
C VAL A 138 -5.18 18.13 1.25
N ASN A 139 -4.33 17.28 1.82
CA ASN A 139 -4.29 15.86 1.44
C ASN A 139 -5.64 15.16 1.70
N LEU A 140 -6.35 15.51 2.78
CA LEU A 140 -7.68 14.96 3.09
C LEU A 140 -8.73 15.42 2.07
N ILE A 141 -8.76 16.71 1.73
CA ILE A 141 -9.65 17.27 0.70
C ILE A 141 -9.40 16.59 -0.65
N ASP A 142 -8.14 16.52 -1.10
CA ASP A 142 -7.78 15.93 -2.38
C ASP A 142 -8.10 14.44 -2.44
N CYS A 143 -7.87 13.71 -1.34
CA CYS A 143 -8.24 12.30 -1.24
C CYS A 143 -9.74 12.08 -1.45
N ILE A 144 -10.58 12.88 -0.78
CA ILE A 144 -12.04 12.78 -0.89
C ILE A 144 -12.51 13.23 -2.28
N ARG A 145 -11.91 14.29 -2.83
CA ARG A 145 -12.19 14.77 -4.19
C ARG A 145 -11.90 13.70 -5.25
N VAL A 146 -10.74 13.06 -5.16
CA VAL A 146 -10.36 11.96 -6.07
C VAL A 146 -11.27 10.74 -5.86
N ALA A 147 -11.67 10.42 -4.63
CA ALA A 147 -12.62 9.33 -4.37
C ALA A 147 -14.05 9.64 -4.88
N ALA A 148 -14.43 10.91 -4.94
CA ALA A 148 -15.71 11.36 -5.47
C ALA A 148 -15.76 11.43 -7.00
N ALA A 149 -14.59 11.49 -7.66
CA ALA A 149 -14.48 11.77 -9.09
C ALA A 149 -14.74 10.52 -9.94
N PRO A 150 -15.71 10.53 -10.89
CA PRO A 150 -16.01 9.39 -11.75
C PRO A 150 -14.81 8.91 -12.56
N GLN A 151 -13.95 9.83 -13.00
CA GLN A 151 -12.74 9.51 -13.77
C GLN A 151 -11.69 8.73 -12.99
N SER A 152 -11.80 8.64 -11.65
CA SER A 152 -10.92 7.82 -10.82
C SER A 152 -11.26 6.33 -10.88
N ALA A 153 -12.44 5.97 -11.40
CA ALA A 153 -12.86 4.58 -11.49
C ALA A 153 -11.99 3.78 -12.47
N GLY A 154 -11.63 2.54 -12.08
CA GLY A 154 -10.88 1.64 -12.95
C GLY A 154 -9.37 1.84 -12.96
N HIS A 155 -8.82 2.73 -12.11
CA HIS A 155 -7.37 2.94 -11.95
C HIS A 155 -6.74 2.12 -10.81
N GLY A 156 -7.49 1.21 -10.20
CA GLY A 156 -7.05 0.47 -9.02
C GLY A 156 -7.19 1.29 -7.74
N VAL A 157 -6.46 0.91 -6.70
CA VAL A 157 -6.32 1.72 -5.50
C VAL A 157 -5.31 2.83 -5.76
N LEU A 158 -5.70 4.04 -5.39
CA LEU A 158 -4.92 5.26 -5.59
C LEU A 158 -4.31 5.71 -4.26
N THR A 159 -3.18 6.38 -4.35
CA THR A 159 -2.56 7.10 -3.22
C THR A 159 -2.45 8.57 -3.59
N VAL A 160 -2.98 9.45 -2.74
CA VAL A 160 -3.01 10.90 -3.00
C VAL A 160 -2.34 11.62 -1.85
N LEU A 161 -1.21 12.26 -2.13
CA LEU A 161 -0.50 13.17 -1.23
C LEU A 161 0.22 14.22 -2.09
N ASN A 162 0.35 15.43 -1.55
CA ASN A 162 1.06 16.54 -2.19
C ASN A 162 0.56 16.81 -3.62
N ASN A 163 -0.77 16.75 -3.81
CA ASN A 163 -1.50 16.93 -5.09
C ASN A 163 -1.20 15.88 -6.17
N GLU A 164 -0.38 14.86 -5.92
CA GLU A 164 -0.08 13.80 -6.87
C GLU A 164 -0.98 12.58 -6.65
N ILE A 165 -1.55 12.06 -7.76
CA ILE A 165 -2.32 10.81 -7.79
C ILE A 165 -1.39 9.68 -8.23
N GLN A 166 -1.10 8.76 -7.34
CA GLN A 166 -0.17 7.65 -7.56
C GLN A 166 -0.90 6.31 -7.61
N ALA A 167 -0.41 5.36 -8.41
CA ALA A 167 -0.87 3.97 -8.35
C ALA A 167 -0.36 3.29 -7.08
N ALA A 168 -1.21 2.61 -6.33
CA ALA A 168 -0.82 1.86 -5.13
C ALA A 168 0.27 0.81 -5.40
N ARG A 169 0.28 0.24 -6.61
CA ARG A 169 1.32 -0.72 -7.02
C ARG A 169 2.71 -0.09 -7.07
N ASP A 170 2.80 1.16 -7.53
CA ASP A 170 4.08 1.75 -7.93
C ASP A 170 4.62 2.75 -6.91
N VAL A 171 3.74 3.37 -6.13
CA VAL A 171 4.10 4.40 -5.15
C VAL A 171 5.00 3.85 -4.04
N THR A 172 6.00 4.62 -3.64
CA THR A 172 6.85 4.33 -2.47
C THR A 172 7.19 5.60 -1.72
N LYS A 173 7.41 5.47 -0.40
CA LYS A 173 7.91 6.55 0.44
C LYS A 173 9.41 6.71 0.25
N THR A 174 9.84 7.77 -0.43
CA THR A 174 11.24 7.99 -0.80
C THR A 174 12.03 8.87 0.17
N ASN A 175 11.35 9.55 1.11
CA ASN A 175 11.98 10.45 2.07
C ASN A 175 11.28 10.36 3.44
N SER A 176 12.04 10.59 4.52
CA SER A 176 11.53 10.50 5.88
C SER A 176 10.72 11.72 6.34
N TYR A 177 10.96 12.92 5.77
CA TYR A 177 10.40 14.18 6.30
C TYR A 177 9.76 15.09 5.26
N ARG A 178 10.14 15.02 3.98
CA ARG A 178 9.64 15.93 2.95
C ARG A 178 8.20 15.63 2.59
N LEU A 179 7.42 16.67 2.24
CA LEU A 179 6.03 16.50 1.80
C LEU A 179 5.96 15.75 0.47
N GLU A 180 6.81 16.09 -0.48
CA GLU A 180 6.93 15.42 -1.79
C GLU A 180 7.67 14.08 -1.71
N THR A 181 7.24 13.18 -0.85
CA THR A 181 7.95 11.94 -0.56
C THR A 181 7.37 10.69 -1.22
N PHE A 182 6.08 10.71 -1.54
CA PHE A 182 5.43 9.57 -2.19
C PHE A 182 5.57 9.68 -3.70
N ARG A 183 6.33 8.76 -4.30
CA ARG A 183 6.66 8.80 -5.72
C ARG A 183 6.60 7.41 -6.35
N SER A 184 6.21 7.34 -7.60
CA SER A 184 6.27 6.13 -8.43
C SER A 184 7.55 6.09 -9.29
N ASN A 185 8.64 6.61 -8.77
CA ASN A 185 10.00 6.61 -9.34
C ASN A 185 10.03 6.70 -10.89
N GLU A 186 10.52 5.64 -11.60
CA GLU A 186 10.63 5.59 -13.06
C GLU A 186 9.28 5.64 -13.78
N LEU A 187 8.20 5.18 -13.14
CA LEU A 187 6.88 5.11 -13.78
C LEU A 187 6.12 6.44 -13.71
N GLY A 188 6.38 7.28 -12.71
CA GLY A 188 5.71 8.56 -12.48
C GLY A 188 4.28 8.43 -11.97
N CYS A 189 3.68 9.53 -11.51
CA CYS A 189 2.30 9.59 -11.05
C CYS A 189 1.30 9.32 -12.19
N LEU A 190 0.08 8.97 -11.83
CA LEU A 190 -1.02 8.79 -12.79
C LEU A 190 -1.63 10.12 -13.21
N GLY A 191 -1.62 11.10 -12.32
CA GLY A 191 -2.26 12.39 -12.52
C GLY A 191 -2.13 13.30 -11.31
N TYR A 192 -2.98 14.31 -11.27
CA TYR A 192 -2.92 15.36 -10.26
C TYR A 192 -4.31 15.73 -9.73
N ALA A 193 -4.34 16.17 -8.48
CA ALA A 193 -5.46 16.84 -7.83
C ALA A 193 -5.03 18.29 -7.57
N ASP A 194 -5.10 19.13 -8.61
CA ASP A 194 -4.59 20.50 -8.60
C ASP A 194 -5.60 21.53 -8.08
N SER A 195 -5.18 22.78 -8.04
CA SER A 195 -5.94 23.91 -7.49
C SER A 195 -7.21 24.27 -8.29
N ASP A 196 -7.43 23.66 -9.47
CA ASP A 196 -8.68 23.79 -10.23
C ASP A 196 -9.78 22.86 -9.73
N GLU A 197 -9.52 22.15 -8.62
CA GLU A 197 -10.44 21.22 -7.95
C GLU A 197 -10.82 19.99 -8.78
N GLN A 198 -10.02 19.65 -9.78
CA GLN A 198 -10.24 18.49 -10.63
C GLN A 198 -9.25 17.35 -10.28
N ALA A 199 -9.72 16.11 -10.43
CA ALA A 199 -8.85 14.94 -10.51
C ALA A 199 -8.54 14.67 -11.98
N VAL A 200 -7.30 14.88 -12.38
CA VAL A 200 -6.90 14.75 -13.80
C VAL A 200 -5.92 13.59 -13.96
N PHE A 201 -6.19 12.69 -14.89
CA PHE A 201 -5.38 11.52 -15.17
C PHE A 201 -4.73 11.63 -16.55
N TYR A 202 -3.42 11.39 -16.60
CA TYR A 202 -2.64 11.36 -17.85
C TYR A 202 -2.13 9.96 -18.16
N ARG A 203 -2.23 9.02 -17.21
CA ARG A 203 -1.70 7.66 -17.31
C ARG A 203 -2.58 6.67 -16.56
N THR A 204 -2.43 5.38 -16.87
CA THR A 204 -3.04 4.28 -16.12
C THR A 204 -2.03 3.14 -15.94
N THR A 205 -2.27 2.28 -14.97
CA THR A 205 -1.49 1.04 -14.82
C THR A 205 -1.94 0.00 -15.84
N THR A 206 -0.99 -0.82 -16.31
CA THR A 206 -1.26 -1.97 -17.19
C THR A 206 -1.33 -3.28 -16.43
N LYS A 207 -1.07 -3.26 -15.12
CA LYS A 207 -1.10 -4.44 -14.26
C LYS A 207 -2.51 -4.69 -13.73
N SER A 208 -2.85 -5.96 -13.54
CA SER A 208 -4.17 -6.33 -12.99
C SER A 208 -4.32 -5.88 -11.54
N HIS A 209 -5.52 -5.45 -11.18
CA HIS A 209 -5.81 -4.91 -9.86
C HIS A 209 -7.30 -5.05 -9.49
N THR A 210 -7.64 -4.79 -8.26
CA THR A 210 -9.00 -4.68 -7.70
C THR A 210 -9.95 -5.75 -8.22
N GLN A 211 -10.99 -5.38 -8.98
CA GLN A 211 -12.00 -6.31 -9.50
C GLN A 211 -11.37 -7.45 -10.34
N ASP A 212 -10.32 -7.15 -11.09
CA ASP A 212 -9.67 -8.10 -11.99
C ASP A 212 -8.55 -8.92 -11.30
N ALA A 213 -8.27 -8.65 -10.01
CA ALA A 213 -7.35 -9.47 -9.22
C ALA A 213 -8.03 -10.77 -8.77
N GLU A 214 -7.27 -11.85 -8.78
CA GLU A 214 -7.78 -13.20 -8.47
C GLU A 214 -7.90 -13.52 -6.97
N PHE A 215 -7.47 -12.62 -6.07
CA PHE A 215 -7.44 -12.88 -4.63
C PHE A 215 -8.79 -12.54 -4.00
N ASP A 216 -9.47 -13.54 -3.45
CA ASP A 216 -10.68 -13.37 -2.66
C ASP A 216 -10.32 -13.32 -1.18
N ILE A 217 -10.54 -12.15 -0.56
CA ILE A 217 -10.19 -11.91 0.84
C ILE A 217 -11.35 -12.22 1.80
N ASP A 218 -12.57 -12.35 1.32
CA ASP A 218 -13.74 -12.53 2.18
C ASP A 218 -13.70 -13.88 2.94
N SER A 219 -13.01 -14.89 2.37
CA SER A 219 -12.82 -16.21 2.99
C SER A 219 -11.51 -16.34 3.77
N VAL A 220 -10.65 -15.32 3.75
CA VAL A 220 -9.33 -15.37 4.40
C VAL A 220 -9.40 -14.78 5.81
N HIS A 221 -9.03 -15.54 6.82
CA HIS A 221 -8.96 -15.09 8.21
C HIS A 221 -7.54 -14.73 8.63
N THR A 222 -6.55 -15.46 8.14
CA THR A 222 -5.12 -15.21 8.40
C THR A 222 -4.31 -15.42 7.14
N LEU A 223 -3.29 -14.59 6.96
CA LEU A 223 -2.38 -14.71 5.83
C LEU A 223 -1.16 -15.60 6.19
N PRO A 224 -0.64 -16.39 5.24
CA PRO A 224 0.58 -17.15 5.45
C PRO A 224 1.74 -16.23 5.81
N ARG A 225 2.57 -16.63 6.77
CA ARG A 225 3.73 -15.84 7.18
C ARG A 225 4.79 -15.84 6.08
N VAL A 226 5.12 -14.65 5.57
CA VAL A 226 6.21 -14.39 4.63
C VAL A 226 7.11 -13.31 5.21
N ASP A 227 8.41 -13.56 5.23
CA ASP A 227 9.38 -12.59 5.76
C ASP A 227 10.41 -12.19 4.69
N ILE A 228 11.08 -11.04 4.91
CA ILE A 228 12.06 -10.49 3.99
C ILE A 228 13.46 -10.69 4.57
N ALA A 229 14.35 -11.30 3.79
CA ALA A 229 15.77 -11.38 4.08
C ALA A 229 16.53 -10.40 3.16
N TYR A 230 17.03 -9.30 3.72
CA TYR A 230 17.84 -8.33 2.99
C TYR A 230 19.29 -8.77 2.85
N ALA A 231 19.82 -8.73 1.63
CA ALA A 231 21.22 -8.95 1.34
C ALA A 231 22.05 -7.69 1.65
N TYR A 232 23.26 -7.89 2.12
CA TYR A 232 24.29 -6.88 2.29
C TYR A 232 25.67 -7.53 2.10
N ALA A 233 26.71 -6.73 1.91
CA ALA A 233 28.07 -7.25 1.74
C ALA A 233 28.48 -8.08 2.96
N GLY A 234 28.79 -9.37 2.75
CA GLY A 234 29.15 -10.30 3.84
C GLY A 234 27.97 -11.04 4.47
N ALA A 235 26.74 -10.88 4.02
CA ALA A 235 25.59 -11.66 4.51
C ALA A 235 25.88 -13.18 4.33
N ASP A 236 25.75 -13.93 5.43
CA ASP A 236 26.14 -15.35 5.49
C ASP A 236 24.97 -16.35 5.45
N GLY A 237 23.75 -15.83 5.29
CA GLY A 237 22.53 -16.64 5.26
C GLY A 237 21.97 -17.00 6.64
N LEU A 238 22.51 -16.47 7.73
CA LEU A 238 22.00 -16.71 9.09
C LEU A 238 20.49 -16.38 9.18
N LEU A 239 20.11 -15.20 8.68
CA LEU A 239 18.70 -14.78 8.71
C LEU A 239 17.80 -15.74 7.93
N VAL A 240 18.25 -16.20 6.75
CA VAL A 240 17.48 -17.18 5.95
C VAL A 240 17.28 -18.50 6.71
N ARG A 241 18.33 -19.02 7.35
CA ARG A 241 18.22 -20.25 8.15
C ARG A 241 17.25 -20.07 9.32
N ALA A 242 17.32 -18.94 10.01
CA ALA A 242 16.42 -18.64 11.12
C ALA A 242 14.95 -18.55 10.66
N LEU A 243 14.67 -18.00 9.46
CA LEU A 243 13.33 -17.98 8.88
C LEU A 243 12.82 -19.39 8.55
N VAL A 244 13.70 -20.25 8.00
CA VAL A 244 13.35 -21.64 7.73
C VAL A 244 13.02 -22.39 9.04
N GLU A 245 13.85 -22.23 10.08
CA GLU A 245 13.61 -22.82 11.40
C GLU A 245 12.30 -22.29 12.05
N ALA A 246 11.95 -21.01 11.81
CA ALA A 246 10.70 -20.42 12.27
C ALA A 246 9.47 -20.89 11.50
N GLY A 247 9.63 -21.70 10.45
CA GLY A 247 8.55 -22.29 9.68
C GLY A 247 7.76 -21.27 8.84
N VAL A 248 8.43 -20.26 8.26
CA VAL A 248 7.77 -19.30 7.37
C VAL A 248 7.22 -19.99 6.13
N ALA A 249 6.10 -19.52 5.62
CA ALA A 249 5.45 -20.08 4.43
C ALA A 249 6.13 -19.65 3.12
N GLY A 250 6.91 -18.56 3.14
CA GLY A 250 7.65 -18.04 2.00
C GLY A 250 8.73 -17.05 2.42
N ILE A 251 9.73 -16.82 1.58
CA ILE A 251 10.82 -15.87 1.82
C ILE A 251 10.94 -14.94 0.62
N VAL A 252 11.07 -13.65 0.87
CA VAL A 252 11.49 -12.66 -0.11
C VAL A 252 12.96 -12.32 0.13
N ALA A 253 13.82 -12.56 -0.85
CA ALA A 253 15.21 -12.14 -0.79
C ALA A 253 15.34 -10.74 -1.40
N GLY A 254 15.52 -9.72 -0.57
CA GLY A 254 15.83 -8.35 -1.01
C GLY A 254 17.29 -8.27 -1.44
N GLY A 255 17.56 -8.54 -2.71
CA GLY A 255 18.91 -8.65 -3.26
C GLY A 255 19.57 -7.31 -3.58
N LEU A 256 20.86 -7.34 -3.82
CA LEU A 256 21.70 -6.22 -4.28
C LEU A 256 21.63 -6.12 -5.80
N GLY A 257 21.73 -4.90 -6.35
CA GLY A 257 21.69 -4.66 -7.79
C GLY A 257 20.48 -5.35 -8.44
N SER A 258 20.69 -6.20 -9.41
CA SER A 258 19.64 -6.96 -10.12
C SER A 258 19.11 -8.17 -9.34
N GLY A 259 19.16 -8.17 -8.02
CA GLY A 259 18.65 -9.25 -7.15
C GLY A 259 19.75 -10.16 -6.57
N GLY A 260 21.03 -9.82 -6.75
CA GLY A 260 22.17 -10.63 -6.27
C GLY A 260 22.26 -10.71 -4.74
N SER A 261 22.77 -11.84 -4.25
CA SER A 261 23.10 -12.03 -2.82
C SER A 261 24.44 -12.73 -2.67
N PRO A 262 25.19 -12.53 -1.56
CA PRO A 262 26.43 -13.25 -1.31
C PRO A 262 26.25 -14.77 -1.39
N SER A 263 27.30 -15.49 -1.81
CA SER A 263 27.24 -16.93 -2.08
C SER A 263 26.73 -17.77 -0.90
N LYS A 264 27.11 -17.40 0.31
CA LYS A 264 26.61 -18.10 1.53
C LYS A 264 25.12 -17.88 1.75
N MET A 265 24.61 -16.68 1.50
CA MET A 265 23.18 -16.40 1.57
C MET A 265 22.42 -17.13 0.45
N MET A 266 22.96 -17.13 -0.79
CA MET A 266 22.38 -17.89 -1.90
C MET A 266 22.29 -19.38 -1.60
N ALA A 267 23.31 -19.96 -0.96
CA ALA A 267 23.28 -21.35 -0.54
C ALA A 267 22.15 -21.65 0.47
N ALA A 268 21.93 -20.74 1.42
CA ALA A 268 20.82 -20.86 2.39
C ALA A 268 19.46 -20.72 1.70
N LEU A 269 19.30 -19.80 0.76
CA LEU A 269 18.07 -19.63 -0.04
C LEU A 269 17.78 -20.88 -0.88
N LYS A 270 18.80 -21.48 -1.49
CA LYS A 270 18.66 -22.75 -2.24
C LYS A 270 18.20 -23.88 -1.32
N THR A 271 18.73 -23.97 -0.10
CA THR A 271 18.26 -24.96 0.88
C THR A 271 16.79 -24.72 1.23
N ALA A 272 16.35 -23.46 1.33
CA ALA A 272 14.93 -23.13 1.58
C ALA A 272 14.02 -23.62 0.43
N THR A 273 14.40 -23.38 -0.84
CA THR A 273 13.61 -23.89 -1.99
C THR A 273 13.56 -25.43 -2.02
N GLN A 274 14.68 -26.09 -1.74
CA GLN A 274 14.75 -27.56 -1.64
C GLN A 274 13.88 -28.14 -0.51
N SER A 275 13.61 -27.34 0.52
CA SER A 275 12.69 -27.69 1.61
C SER A 275 11.22 -27.33 1.30
N GLY A 276 10.92 -26.93 0.07
CA GLY A 276 9.55 -26.60 -0.38
C GLY A 276 9.05 -25.22 0.08
N ILE A 277 9.95 -24.32 0.48
CA ILE A 277 9.60 -22.93 0.83
C ILE A 277 9.81 -22.07 -0.44
N PRO A 278 8.77 -21.46 -1.02
CA PRO A 278 8.92 -20.54 -2.13
C PRO A 278 9.81 -19.34 -1.76
N VAL A 279 10.81 -19.09 -2.63
CA VAL A 279 11.73 -17.95 -2.49
C VAL A 279 11.57 -17.02 -3.68
N VAL A 280 11.25 -15.76 -3.43
CA VAL A 280 11.12 -14.73 -4.45
C VAL A 280 12.30 -13.77 -4.35
N ILE A 281 13.02 -13.60 -5.44
CA ILE A 281 14.15 -12.66 -5.55
C ILE A 281 13.60 -11.29 -5.97
N ALA A 282 13.79 -10.30 -5.13
CA ALA A 282 13.48 -8.89 -5.37
C ALA A 282 14.74 -8.04 -5.28
N THR A 283 14.68 -6.78 -5.70
CA THR A 283 15.81 -5.84 -5.57
C THR A 283 15.56 -4.75 -4.55
N GLN A 284 16.63 -4.28 -3.91
CA GLN A 284 16.63 -3.12 -3.00
C GLN A 284 16.80 -1.78 -3.72
N THR A 285 17.07 -1.78 -5.02
CA THR A 285 17.49 -0.56 -5.74
C THR A 285 16.39 0.47 -5.93
N GLY A 286 15.14 0.16 -5.60
CA GLY A 286 14.00 1.08 -5.76
C GLY A 286 13.54 1.30 -7.21
N ASN A 287 14.36 0.94 -8.20
CA ASN A 287 14.06 0.98 -9.64
C ASN A 287 14.61 -0.26 -10.34
N GLY A 288 14.17 -0.48 -11.57
CA GLY A 288 14.63 -1.60 -12.40
C GLY A 288 13.90 -2.90 -12.10
N ARG A 289 14.41 -3.99 -12.67
CA ARG A 289 13.76 -5.30 -12.66
C ARG A 289 14.71 -6.41 -12.23
N VAL A 290 14.17 -7.41 -11.56
CA VAL A 290 14.84 -8.71 -11.42
C VAL A 290 14.32 -9.63 -12.53
N VAL A 291 15.24 -10.06 -13.38
CA VAL A 291 14.93 -10.90 -14.54
C VAL A 291 15.28 -12.36 -14.26
N ARG A 292 14.42 -13.27 -14.71
CA ARG A 292 14.63 -14.71 -14.63
C ARG A 292 15.91 -15.11 -15.38
N THR A 293 16.80 -15.87 -14.73
CA THR A 293 18.06 -16.34 -15.29
C THR A 293 18.13 -17.85 -15.19
N ARG A 294 18.95 -18.52 -16.04
CA ARG A 294 19.14 -19.96 -15.96
C ARG A 294 19.46 -20.43 -14.53
N ARG A 295 20.33 -19.70 -13.82
CA ARG A 295 20.68 -20.05 -12.44
C ARG A 295 19.49 -19.98 -11.50
N TYR A 296 18.61 -18.98 -11.66
CA TYR A 296 17.41 -18.85 -10.84
C TYR A 296 16.44 -19.98 -11.11
N ASP A 297 16.31 -20.39 -12.38
CA ASP A 297 15.48 -21.53 -12.76
C ASP A 297 16.02 -22.86 -12.18
N GLU A 298 17.33 -23.09 -12.29
CA GLU A 298 17.99 -24.29 -11.74
C GLU A 298 17.89 -24.38 -10.20
N ASP A 299 17.89 -23.25 -9.50
CA ASP A 299 17.79 -23.18 -8.05
C ASP A 299 16.33 -23.06 -7.54
N GLY A 300 15.33 -23.01 -8.45
CA GLY A 300 13.90 -22.95 -8.15
C GLY A 300 13.43 -21.60 -7.59
N TYR A 301 14.11 -20.52 -7.93
CA TYR A 301 13.71 -19.17 -7.48
C TYR A 301 12.65 -18.56 -8.39
N ILE A 302 11.77 -17.79 -7.77
CA ILE A 302 10.80 -16.92 -8.42
C ILE A 302 11.40 -15.51 -8.45
N VAL A 303 11.06 -14.68 -9.44
CA VAL A 303 11.52 -13.30 -9.54
C VAL A 303 10.35 -12.32 -9.43
N ALA A 304 10.60 -11.21 -8.73
CA ALA A 304 9.60 -10.19 -8.40
C ALA A 304 9.30 -9.19 -9.53
N ASP A 305 10.00 -9.29 -10.67
CA ASP A 305 9.99 -8.24 -11.69
C ASP A 305 10.44 -6.90 -11.07
N ASN A 306 9.64 -5.84 -11.14
CA ASN A 306 9.96 -4.52 -10.58
C ASN A 306 9.28 -4.22 -9.22
N LEU A 307 8.67 -5.21 -8.57
CA LEU A 307 8.10 -5.03 -7.24
C LEU A 307 9.19 -4.86 -6.18
N SER A 308 8.98 -3.91 -5.27
CA SER A 308 9.84 -3.77 -4.09
C SER A 308 9.73 -5.00 -3.18
N PRO A 309 10.73 -5.29 -2.34
CA PRO A 309 10.65 -6.42 -1.40
C PRO A 309 9.41 -6.42 -0.52
N LYS A 310 8.95 -5.25 -0.07
CA LYS A 310 7.74 -5.08 0.75
C LYS A 310 6.48 -5.50 -0.01
N LYS A 311 6.31 -5.02 -1.24
CA LYS A 311 5.16 -5.37 -2.09
C LYS A 311 5.22 -6.80 -2.59
N THR A 312 6.41 -7.30 -2.91
CA THR A 312 6.65 -8.73 -3.22
C THR A 312 6.18 -9.63 -2.06
N ARG A 313 6.48 -9.25 -0.82
CA ARG A 313 6.02 -9.96 0.37
C ARG A 313 4.49 -10.04 0.43
N ILE A 314 3.81 -8.94 0.19
CA ILE A 314 2.34 -8.88 0.19
C ILE A 314 1.76 -9.81 -0.88
N LEU A 315 2.26 -9.71 -2.11
CA LEU A 315 1.79 -10.55 -3.20
C LEU A 315 2.06 -12.03 -2.95
N LEU A 316 3.24 -12.38 -2.38
CA LEU A 316 3.55 -13.76 -2.03
C LEU A 316 2.64 -14.29 -0.92
N MET A 317 2.30 -13.49 0.09
CA MET A 317 1.32 -13.87 1.13
C MET A 317 -0.03 -14.22 0.51
N LEU A 318 -0.52 -13.41 -0.42
CA LEU A 318 -1.78 -13.65 -1.12
C LEU A 318 -1.68 -14.86 -2.08
N ALA A 319 -0.60 -15.00 -2.83
CA ALA A 319 -0.37 -16.14 -3.71
C ALA A 319 -0.39 -17.47 -2.94
N LEU A 320 0.22 -17.50 -1.76
CA LEU A 320 0.29 -18.69 -0.89
C LEU A 320 -1.05 -19.07 -0.25
N THR A 321 -2.07 -18.22 -0.31
CA THR A 321 -3.45 -18.62 0.03
C THR A 321 -4.07 -19.51 -1.06
N LYS A 322 -3.50 -19.53 -2.27
CA LYS A 322 -4.03 -20.24 -3.43
C LYS A 322 -3.16 -21.42 -3.87
N THR A 323 -1.84 -21.24 -3.88
CA THR A 323 -0.92 -22.22 -4.44
C THR A 323 0.46 -22.13 -3.83
N LYS A 324 1.22 -23.25 -3.93
CA LYS A 324 2.67 -23.28 -3.69
C LYS A 324 3.45 -23.58 -4.98
N ASP A 325 2.77 -23.70 -6.11
CA ASP A 325 3.41 -23.95 -7.41
C ASP A 325 4.25 -22.73 -7.82
N PRO A 326 5.58 -22.86 -7.98
CA PRO A 326 6.46 -21.76 -8.33
C PRO A 326 6.11 -21.09 -9.66
N GLU A 327 5.65 -21.83 -10.67
CA GLU A 327 5.30 -21.27 -11.97
C GLU A 327 4.02 -20.41 -11.88
N GLU A 328 3.02 -20.86 -11.11
CA GLU A 328 1.83 -20.07 -10.85
C GLU A 328 2.15 -18.80 -10.02
N ILE A 329 3.01 -18.90 -9.00
CA ILE A 329 3.46 -17.74 -8.25
C ILE A 329 4.24 -16.79 -9.16
N GLN A 330 5.09 -17.32 -10.06
CA GLN A 330 5.82 -16.50 -11.05
C GLN A 330 4.85 -15.78 -11.99
N ARG A 331 3.80 -16.43 -12.48
CA ARG A 331 2.74 -15.80 -13.27
C ARG A 331 2.11 -14.63 -12.50
N MET A 332 1.77 -14.84 -11.24
CA MET A 332 1.20 -13.79 -10.38
C MET A 332 2.16 -12.60 -10.22
N MET A 333 3.46 -12.82 -9.98
CA MET A 333 4.47 -11.76 -9.89
C MET A 333 4.55 -10.91 -11.17
N LEU A 334 4.28 -11.50 -12.33
CA LEU A 334 4.28 -10.78 -13.62
C LEU A 334 2.93 -10.12 -13.94
N THR A 335 1.85 -10.60 -13.36
CA THR A 335 0.48 -10.10 -13.62
C THR A 335 0.17 -8.86 -12.80
N TYR A 336 0.59 -8.83 -11.55
CA TYR A 336 0.22 -7.83 -10.54
C TYR A 336 1.30 -6.81 -10.21
#